data_32ee50b018790a217296d18e311e3080
#
_entry.id   32ee50b018790a217296d18e311e3080
#
_cell.length_a   1.000
_cell.length_b   1.000
_cell.length_c   1.000
_cell.angle_alpha   90.00
_cell.angle_beta   90.00
_cell.angle_gamma   90.00
#
_symmetry.space_group_name_H-M   'P 1'
#
loop_
_entity.id
_entity.type
_entity.pdbx_description
1 polymer ?
#
loop_
_entity_poly.entity_id
_entity_poly.type
_entity_poly.pdbx_seq_one_letter_code
_entity_poly.pdbx_strand_id
1 'polypeptide(L)'
;MDEFKTIFERHYTWIEGFMRNVRRYGKRTAMIDPEAGKTWTYEELNQDTNRLCNALLHDGLVKGDVVMMMLPNCAEFVFTYIASHKTHTVNSPVSFRLSSGELSYNLEDARPKVMIFDSKSRATVMEAIQMAKFRPQHLVITDAPSDTEVTSFADYVAPFDGSEPPFTCEYNIYDETTRLFTSGTTGRPKGVPLTSINEVLSSHDVMIHFPMCYKDVTMNTTPWFHRGGLHCAGPCPTFYAGASLVIMGKFDPALTLQYAMKYKITFIIGVPTVLESLADEQERKGYDLGSLKGIVTMGSPLQRSACIRYQKVLSPNIFNGYGTTETFWNTFLRPFDLPENAGTAGSSCIDDDVRVVRVYEEKKAEPDEVVAKNGREIGEVIISSPAKSPYMYSDNPKETEAKYYKNFIYTGDVATWDENSFLTILGRKDDMIISSGENIYPTQVEEVLNSCPKVKDCMVTGVPDSFRGQIVTAYIVKDDESLTAEELDQFMKDSPMIANFKRPRYYRFVNQLPYNATGKKIHYKLKEIAIDDLKNGLLIVV
;
A
#
# COMPACT_ATOMS: atom_id res chain seq x y z
N MET A 1 -18.07 29.57 20.32
CA MET A 1 -18.04 28.48 19.28
C MET A 1 -16.91 28.67 18.31
N ASP A 2 -16.65 29.89 17.82
CA ASP A 2 -15.57 30.20 16.88
C ASP A 2 -14.16 29.96 17.45
N GLU A 3 -13.94 30.32 18.74
CA GLU A 3 -12.67 30.09 19.41
C GLU A 3 -12.35 28.59 19.54
N PHE A 4 -13.33 27.77 19.96
CA PHE A 4 -13.16 26.30 20.02
C PHE A 4 -12.86 25.70 18.64
N LYS A 5 -13.59 26.13 17.61
CA LYS A 5 -13.33 25.70 16.24
C LYS A 5 -11.90 26.00 15.81
N THR A 6 -11.44 27.23 16.07
CA THR A 6 -10.07 27.67 15.75
C THR A 6 -9.03 26.85 16.51
N ILE A 7 -9.23 26.60 17.80
CA ILE A 7 -8.34 25.75 18.62
C ILE A 7 -8.30 24.33 18.07
N PHE A 8 -9.46 23.73 17.77
CA PHE A 8 -9.53 22.40 17.22
C PHE A 8 -8.83 22.31 15.87
N GLU A 9 -9.15 23.21 14.93
CA GLU A 9 -8.59 23.20 13.59
C GLU A 9 -7.07 23.43 13.55
N ARG A 10 -6.51 24.18 14.50
CA ARG A 10 -5.07 24.47 14.55
C ARG A 10 -4.25 23.48 15.38
N HIS A 11 -4.85 22.83 16.38
CA HIS A 11 -4.10 22.00 17.33
C HIS A 11 -4.41 20.50 17.27
N TYR A 12 -5.43 20.09 16.53
CA TYR A 12 -5.74 18.68 16.32
C TYR A 12 -5.10 18.15 15.03
N THR A 13 -3.79 18.41 14.88
CA THR A 13 -3.00 18.03 13.72
C THR A 13 -2.08 16.85 14.02
N TRP A 14 -1.62 16.16 12.97
CA TRP A 14 -0.69 15.05 13.14
C TRP A 14 0.61 15.51 13.81
N ILE A 15 1.17 16.64 13.37
CA ILE A 15 2.43 17.15 13.94
C ILE A 15 2.31 17.51 15.42
N GLU A 16 1.19 18.06 15.85
CA GLU A 16 0.94 18.30 17.28
C GLU A 16 0.86 16.98 18.07
N GLY A 17 0.33 15.91 17.46
CA GLY A 17 0.36 14.55 18.00
C GLY A 17 1.77 14.05 18.23
N PHE A 18 2.63 14.16 17.22
CA PHE A 18 4.06 13.83 17.34
C PHE A 18 4.76 14.68 18.39
N MET A 19 4.59 15.99 18.38
CA MET A 19 5.21 16.90 19.36
C MET A 19 4.76 16.65 20.80
N ARG A 20 3.50 16.21 21.00
CA ARG A 20 3.06 15.73 22.32
C ARG A 20 3.87 14.51 22.77
N ASN A 21 4.22 13.61 21.85
CA ASN A 21 5.04 12.42 22.17
C ASN A 21 6.50 12.76 22.38
N VAL A 22 7.07 13.73 21.67
CA VAL A 22 8.41 14.28 21.97
C VAL A 22 8.45 14.79 23.43
N ARG A 23 7.45 15.56 23.86
CA ARG A 23 7.37 16.06 25.25
C ARG A 23 7.14 14.96 26.29
N ARG A 24 6.30 13.94 25.97
CA ARG A 24 5.94 12.86 26.92
C ARG A 24 7.00 11.78 27.01
N TYR A 25 7.63 11.45 25.89
CA TYR A 25 8.46 10.28 25.70
C TYR A 25 9.85 10.59 25.14
N GLY A 26 10.35 11.81 25.32
CA GLY A 26 11.58 12.34 24.71
C GLY A 26 12.76 11.38 24.75
N LYS A 27 12.98 10.69 25.88
CA LYS A 27 14.09 9.74 26.08
C LYS A 27 13.77 8.31 25.65
N ARG A 28 12.57 8.01 25.19
CA ARG A 28 12.22 6.68 24.70
C ARG A 28 12.69 6.51 23.26
N THR A 29 13.03 5.28 22.92
CA THR A 29 13.30 4.91 21.52
C THR A 29 12.10 5.21 20.64
N ALA A 30 12.32 6.02 19.62
CA ALA A 30 11.34 6.32 18.57
C ALA A 30 11.61 5.47 17.32
N MET A 31 12.89 5.35 16.92
CA MET A 31 13.26 4.70 15.67
C MET A 31 14.56 3.91 15.82
N ILE A 32 14.62 2.78 15.15
CA ILE A 32 15.81 1.91 15.10
C ILE A 32 16.11 1.62 13.64
N ASP A 33 17.32 1.90 13.22
CA ASP A 33 17.89 1.46 11.94
C ASP A 33 18.92 0.35 12.19
N PRO A 34 18.55 -0.92 11.97
CA PRO A 34 19.44 -2.04 12.20
C PRO A 34 20.64 -2.09 11.24
N GLU A 35 20.47 -1.62 9.99
CA GLU A 35 21.52 -1.62 8.96
C GLU A 35 22.58 -0.55 9.25
N ALA A 36 22.15 0.66 9.62
CA ALA A 36 23.05 1.73 10.05
C ALA A 36 23.59 1.53 11.49
N GLY A 37 23.02 0.60 12.26
CA GLY A 37 23.35 0.39 13.66
C GLY A 37 22.99 1.59 14.55
N LYS A 38 22.04 2.42 14.15
CA LYS A 38 21.65 3.66 14.83
C LYS A 38 20.26 3.56 15.44
N THR A 39 20.10 4.17 16.58
CA THR A 39 18.83 4.29 17.30
C THR A 39 18.62 5.75 17.65
N TRP A 40 17.37 6.21 17.54
CA TRP A 40 16.95 7.55 17.92
C TRP A 40 15.92 7.47 19.04
N THR A 41 16.09 8.30 20.04
CA THR A 41 15.02 8.69 20.95
C THR A 41 14.07 9.67 20.25
N TYR A 42 12.91 9.96 20.86
CA TYR A 42 11.99 10.98 20.32
C TYR A 42 12.64 12.37 20.28
N GLU A 43 13.48 12.72 21.26
CA GLU A 43 14.24 13.99 21.27
C GLU A 43 15.25 14.05 20.13
N GLU A 44 16.06 13.00 19.93
CA GLU A 44 17.06 12.93 18.86
C GLU A 44 16.41 12.91 17.47
N LEU A 45 15.31 12.16 17.29
CA LEU A 45 14.54 12.16 16.06
C LEU A 45 14.01 13.57 15.75
N ASN A 46 13.50 14.26 16.77
CA ASN A 46 13.03 15.62 16.64
C ASN A 46 14.15 16.60 16.25
N GLN A 47 15.33 16.49 16.89
CA GLN A 47 16.49 17.35 16.59
C GLN A 47 17.03 17.13 15.17
N ASP A 48 17.21 15.87 14.74
CA ASP A 48 17.67 15.58 13.38
C ASP A 48 16.63 16.04 12.32
N THR A 49 15.34 15.92 12.63
CA THR A 49 14.26 16.48 11.80
C THR A 49 14.32 18.01 11.74
N ASN A 50 14.58 18.68 12.88
CA ASN A 50 14.66 20.15 12.92
C ASN A 50 15.78 20.71 12.05
N ARG A 51 16.90 20.00 11.92
CA ARG A 51 17.98 20.40 10.99
C ARG A 51 17.46 20.47 9.55
N LEU A 52 16.69 19.46 9.13
CA LEU A 52 16.07 19.48 7.80
C LEU A 52 15.01 20.59 7.68
N CYS A 53 14.18 20.80 8.72
CA CYS A 53 13.21 21.91 8.71
C CYS A 53 13.89 23.26 8.49
N ASN A 54 14.97 23.52 9.24
CA ASN A 54 15.71 24.78 9.14
C ASN A 54 16.38 24.94 7.77
N ALA A 55 16.86 23.85 7.14
CA ALA A 55 17.37 23.86 5.78
C ALA A 55 16.28 24.23 4.75
N LEU A 56 15.11 23.58 4.83
CA LEU A 56 13.97 23.84 3.93
C LEU A 56 13.48 25.30 4.05
N LEU A 57 13.37 25.82 5.27
CA LEU A 57 12.97 27.20 5.51
C LEU A 57 14.02 28.21 5.04
N HIS A 58 15.32 27.91 5.23
CA HIS A 58 16.42 28.74 4.71
C HIS A 58 16.36 28.86 3.18
N ASP A 59 16.01 27.77 2.49
CA ASP A 59 15.84 27.75 1.03
C ASP A 59 14.52 28.39 0.56
N GLY A 60 13.77 29.01 1.50
CA GLY A 60 12.56 29.78 1.19
C GLY A 60 11.35 28.92 0.86
N LEU A 61 11.29 27.67 1.32
CA LEU A 61 10.08 26.89 1.22
C LEU A 61 8.99 27.48 2.12
N VAL A 62 7.80 27.51 1.60
CA VAL A 62 6.60 28.01 2.30
C VAL A 62 5.52 26.94 2.33
N LYS A 63 4.48 27.19 3.13
CA LYS A 63 3.29 26.33 3.21
C LYS A 63 2.77 25.94 1.82
N GLY A 64 2.57 24.63 1.61
CA GLY A 64 2.05 24.06 0.38
C GLY A 64 3.11 23.75 -0.69
N ASP A 65 4.36 24.18 -0.51
CA ASP A 65 5.45 23.76 -1.39
C ASP A 65 5.69 22.25 -1.25
N VAL A 66 6.01 21.59 -2.35
CA VAL A 66 6.18 20.14 -2.37
C VAL A 66 7.64 19.74 -2.16
N VAL A 67 7.88 18.81 -1.25
CA VAL A 67 9.12 18.05 -1.08
C VAL A 67 8.87 16.63 -1.58
N MET A 68 9.42 16.30 -2.73
CA MET A 68 9.29 14.95 -3.29
C MET A 68 10.45 14.08 -2.83
N MET A 69 10.16 12.80 -2.56
CA MET A 69 11.19 11.84 -2.20
C MET A 69 11.04 10.52 -2.96
N MET A 70 12.18 10.02 -3.47
CA MET A 70 12.30 8.73 -4.16
C MET A 70 13.29 7.86 -3.39
N LEU A 71 12.81 7.31 -2.26
CA LEU A 71 13.64 6.64 -1.25
C LEU A 71 13.06 5.26 -0.89
N PRO A 72 13.92 4.29 -0.52
CA PRO A 72 13.48 3.12 0.24
C PRO A 72 13.04 3.53 1.66
N ASN A 73 12.62 2.55 2.46
CA ASN A 73 12.40 2.78 3.88
C ASN A 73 13.75 3.07 4.56
N CYS A 74 13.97 4.30 5.00
CA CYS A 74 15.22 4.77 5.61
C CYS A 74 14.96 5.93 6.59
N ALA A 75 15.98 6.33 7.33
CA ALA A 75 15.86 7.42 8.29
C ALA A 75 15.54 8.76 7.63
N GLU A 76 16.13 9.05 6.48
CA GLU A 76 15.92 10.29 5.73
C GLU A 76 14.48 10.41 5.23
N PHE A 77 13.83 9.28 4.91
CA PHE A 77 12.39 9.26 4.62
C PHE A 77 11.58 9.76 5.82
N VAL A 78 11.89 9.27 7.03
CA VAL A 78 11.22 9.68 8.27
C VAL A 78 11.48 11.14 8.58
N PHE A 79 12.74 11.59 8.46
CA PHE A 79 13.07 13.02 8.66
C PHE A 79 12.29 13.91 7.70
N THR A 80 12.22 13.54 6.42
CA THR A 80 11.49 14.31 5.40
C THR A 80 9.99 14.33 5.68
N TYR A 81 9.40 13.19 6.04
CA TYR A 81 8.00 13.09 6.40
C TYR A 81 7.64 14.02 7.58
N ILE A 82 8.39 13.95 8.68
CA ILE A 82 8.12 14.80 9.86
C ILE A 82 8.45 16.27 9.56
N ALA A 83 9.53 16.55 8.83
CA ALA A 83 9.92 17.92 8.48
C ALA A 83 8.85 18.62 7.63
N SER A 84 8.26 17.93 6.65
CA SER A 84 7.17 18.48 5.84
C SER A 84 5.95 18.83 6.71
N HIS A 85 5.60 18.00 7.67
CA HIS A 85 4.53 18.34 8.62
C HIS A 85 4.88 19.55 9.50
N LYS A 86 6.15 19.70 9.92
CA LYS A 86 6.60 20.85 10.73
C LYS A 86 6.66 22.15 9.94
N THR A 87 7.09 22.09 8.71
CA THR A 87 7.22 23.28 7.83
C THR A 87 5.94 23.58 7.05
N HIS A 88 4.90 22.75 7.21
CA HIS A 88 3.65 22.82 6.44
C HIS A 88 3.84 22.73 4.93
N THR A 89 4.93 22.12 4.50
CA THR A 89 5.14 21.69 3.12
C THR A 89 4.43 20.35 2.89
N VAL A 90 4.26 19.97 1.63
CA VAL A 90 3.63 18.72 1.24
C VAL A 90 4.72 17.68 0.98
N ASN A 91 4.77 16.60 1.75
CA ASN A 91 5.63 15.49 1.41
C ASN A 91 5.01 14.65 0.28
N SER A 92 5.80 14.30 -0.72
CA SER A 92 5.32 13.54 -1.88
C SER A 92 6.25 12.35 -2.16
N PRO A 93 6.08 11.24 -1.42
CA PRO A 93 6.88 10.06 -1.65
C PRO A 93 6.44 9.35 -2.94
N VAL A 94 7.41 8.96 -3.76
CA VAL A 94 7.19 8.23 -5.01
C VAL A 94 7.98 6.92 -5.02
N SER A 95 7.54 5.97 -5.82
CA SER A 95 8.19 4.67 -5.92
C SER A 95 9.61 4.79 -6.50
N PHE A 96 10.58 4.21 -5.82
CA PHE A 96 11.96 4.09 -6.31
C PHE A 96 12.11 3.09 -7.48
N ARG A 97 11.01 2.52 -7.97
CA ARG A 97 10.95 1.62 -9.14
C ARG A 97 10.28 2.25 -10.34
N LEU A 98 9.91 3.53 -10.27
CA LEU A 98 9.37 4.25 -11.43
C LEU A 98 10.43 4.34 -12.53
N SER A 99 9.96 4.26 -13.77
CA SER A 99 10.75 4.66 -14.93
C SER A 99 10.90 6.19 -14.96
N SER A 100 11.89 6.66 -15.71
CA SER A 100 12.11 8.10 -15.90
C SER A 100 10.88 8.80 -16.50
N GLY A 101 10.17 8.11 -17.42
CA GLY A 101 8.93 8.63 -18.00
C GLY A 101 7.80 8.78 -16.98
N GLU A 102 7.60 7.77 -16.12
CA GLU A 102 6.59 7.86 -15.05
C GLU A 102 6.93 8.95 -14.03
N LEU A 103 8.21 9.05 -13.63
CA LEU A 103 8.65 10.08 -12.71
C LEU A 103 8.52 11.48 -13.31
N SER A 104 8.75 11.64 -14.62
CA SER A 104 8.60 12.95 -15.29
C SER A 104 7.18 13.50 -15.18
N TYR A 105 6.14 12.64 -15.26
CA TYR A 105 4.75 13.04 -15.01
C TYR A 105 4.53 13.50 -13.57
N ASN A 106 5.11 12.80 -12.59
CA ASN A 106 4.98 13.20 -11.18
C ASN A 106 5.67 14.54 -10.90
N LEU A 107 6.82 14.79 -11.54
CA LEU A 107 7.53 16.08 -11.45
C LEU A 107 6.72 17.23 -12.06
N GLU A 108 6.09 17.00 -13.20
CA GLU A 108 5.24 18.02 -13.86
C GLU A 108 3.97 18.33 -13.05
N ASP A 109 3.36 17.30 -12.45
CA ASP A 109 2.13 17.41 -11.67
C ASP A 109 2.38 18.06 -10.30
N ALA A 110 3.33 17.53 -9.53
CA ALA A 110 3.58 17.99 -8.17
C ALA A 110 4.46 19.24 -8.08
N ARG A 111 5.28 19.51 -9.08
CA ARG A 111 6.22 20.64 -9.15
C ARG A 111 7.05 20.84 -7.88
N PRO A 112 7.78 19.80 -7.41
CA PRO A 112 8.49 19.86 -6.14
C PRO A 112 9.61 20.89 -6.15
N LYS A 113 9.74 21.68 -5.06
CA LYS A 113 10.91 22.57 -4.88
C LYS A 113 12.16 21.79 -4.53
N VAL A 114 12.01 20.73 -3.75
CA VAL A 114 13.10 19.85 -3.32
C VAL A 114 12.80 18.42 -3.76
N MET A 115 13.80 17.73 -4.32
CA MET A 115 13.76 16.31 -4.65
C MET A 115 14.86 15.59 -3.88
N ILE A 116 14.47 14.63 -3.01
CA ILE A 116 15.38 13.82 -2.19
C ILE A 116 15.38 12.38 -2.72
N PHE A 117 16.55 11.81 -2.97
CA PHE A 117 16.66 10.48 -3.57
C PHE A 117 17.98 9.78 -3.19
N ASP A 118 18.04 8.47 -3.40
CA ASP A 118 19.26 7.68 -3.20
C ASP A 118 20.11 7.58 -4.49
N SER A 119 21.35 7.11 -4.35
CA SER A 119 22.28 6.95 -5.48
C SER A 119 21.77 5.99 -6.56
N LYS A 120 20.97 4.98 -6.19
CA LYS A 120 20.39 4.02 -7.13
C LYS A 120 19.33 4.67 -8.01
N SER A 121 18.61 5.64 -7.48
CA SER A 121 17.56 6.38 -8.20
C SER A 121 18.10 7.55 -9.03
N ARG A 122 19.38 7.93 -8.83
CA ARG A 122 19.97 9.13 -9.45
C ARG A 122 19.79 9.18 -10.97
N ALA A 123 20.12 8.11 -11.68
CA ALA A 123 20.02 8.09 -13.15
C ALA A 123 18.58 8.34 -13.61
N THR A 124 17.62 7.67 -12.97
CA THR A 124 16.18 7.82 -13.25
C THR A 124 15.70 9.25 -12.98
N VAL A 125 16.14 9.85 -11.85
CA VAL A 125 15.77 11.23 -11.49
C VAL A 125 16.32 12.24 -12.49
N MET A 126 17.60 12.13 -12.86
CA MET A 126 18.23 13.07 -13.80
C MET A 126 17.62 13.00 -15.19
N GLU A 127 17.32 11.78 -15.67
CA GLU A 127 16.64 11.57 -16.96
C GLU A 127 15.19 12.11 -16.90
N ALA A 128 14.46 11.85 -15.81
CA ALA A 128 13.09 12.35 -15.63
C ALA A 128 13.05 13.88 -15.65
N ILE A 129 14.02 14.57 -15.03
CA ILE A 129 14.14 16.04 -15.06
C ILE A 129 14.38 16.55 -16.49
N GLN A 130 15.18 15.81 -17.29
CA GLN A 130 15.39 16.19 -18.70
C GLN A 130 14.12 16.02 -19.54
N MET A 131 13.29 15.00 -19.23
CA MET A 131 12.02 14.73 -19.91
C MET A 131 10.92 15.71 -19.48
N ALA A 132 10.86 16.02 -18.19
CA ALA A 132 9.90 16.96 -17.61
C ALA A 132 10.23 18.41 -18.04
N LYS A 133 9.21 19.22 -18.25
CA LYS A 133 9.38 20.67 -18.46
C LYS A 133 9.53 21.42 -17.13
N PHE A 134 10.09 20.74 -16.13
CA PHE A 134 10.22 21.24 -14.78
C PHE A 134 11.46 20.64 -14.11
N ARG A 135 12.22 21.48 -13.38
CA ARG A 135 13.37 21.05 -12.56
C ARG A 135 13.17 21.53 -11.13
N PRO A 136 13.28 20.64 -10.11
CA PRO A 136 13.35 21.07 -8.71
C PRO A 136 14.50 22.04 -8.46
N GLN A 137 14.32 22.97 -7.52
CA GLN A 137 15.36 23.94 -7.16
C GLN A 137 16.55 23.27 -6.47
N HIS A 138 16.27 22.29 -5.61
CA HIS A 138 17.27 21.55 -4.86
C HIS A 138 17.16 20.05 -5.14
N LEU A 139 18.29 19.43 -5.44
CA LEU A 139 18.45 17.99 -5.62
C LEU A 139 19.34 17.47 -4.49
N VAL A 140 18.77 16.63 -3.62
CA VAL A 140 19.44 16.14 -2.41
C VAL A 140 19.60 14.62 -2.51
N ILE A 141 20.84 14.14 -2.34
CA ILE A 141 21.17 12.71 -2.40
C ILE A 141 21.52 12.18 -1.01
N THR A 142 20.96 11.01 -0.60
CA THR A 142 21.06 10.54 0.78
C THR A 142 22.33 9.76 1.10
N ASP A 143 22.87 9.01 0.14
CA ASP A 143 23.90 7.99 0.34
C ASP A 143 25.15 8.20 -0.55
N ALA A 144 25.35 9.42 -1.06
CA ALA A 144 26.52 9.78 -1.85
C ALA A 144 26.99 11.21 -1.50
N PRO A 145 28.28 11.55 -1.75
CA PRO A 145 28.79 12.90 -1.52
C PRO A 145 28.17 13.92 -2.49
N SER A 146 28.24 15.19 -2.09
CA SER A 146 27.88 16.32 -2.94
C SER A 146 28.76 16.41 -4.18
N ASP A 147 28.17 16.87 -5.28
CA ASP A 147 28.87 17.24 -6.51
C ASP A 147 28.30 18.52 -7.15
N THR A 148 28.55 18.77 -8.43
CA THR A 148 28.08 19.98 -9.13
C THR A 148 26.58 20.01 -9.39
N GLU A 149 25.88 18.89 -9.30
CA GLU A 149 24.45 18.74 -9.64
C GLU A 149 23.57 18.47 -8.43
N VAL A 150 24.12 17.80 -7.39
CA VAL A 150 23.38 17.35 -6.21
C VAL A 150 24.14 17.68 -4.94
N THR A 151 23.39 17.97 -3.87
CA THR A 151 23.91 18.17 -2.52
C THR A 151 23.68 16.90 -1.70
N SER A 152 24.69 16.40 -0.95
CA SER A 152 24.45 15.28 -0.03
C SER A 152 23.50 15.70 1.08
N PHE A 153 22.68 14.77 1.58
CA PHE A 153 21.77 15.06 2.69
C PHE A 153 22.54 15.55 3.93
N ALA A 154 23.70 14.97 4.17
CA ALA A 154 24.56 15.39 5.28
C ALA A 154 25.02 16.85 5.13
N ASP A 155 25.51 17.25 3.95
CA ASP A 155 25.92 18.62 3.70
C ASP A 155 24.75 19.60 3.71
N TYR A 156 23.56 19.14 3.23
CA TYR A 156 22.35 19.93 3.18
C TYR A 156 21.85 20.36 4.56
N VAL A 157 21.98 19.47 5.55
CA VAL A 157 21.51 19.74 6.93
C VAL A 157 22.62 20.22 7.86
N ALA A 158 23.91 20.02 7.52
CA ALA A 158 25.06 20.33 8.38
C ALA A 158 25.14 21.81 8.86
N PRO A 159 24.74 22.83 8.06
CA PRO A 159 24.78 24.23 8.52
C PRO A 159 23.80 24.54 9.66
N PHE A 160 22.82 23.69 9.90
CA PHE A 160 21.70 23.97 10.79
C PHE A 160 21.80 23.18 12.09
N ASP A 161 21.44 23.83 13.19
CA ASP A 161 21.31 23.15 14.47
C ASP A 161 19.96 22.43 14.61
N GLY A 162 19.77 21.66 15.68
CA GLY A 162 18.53 20.93 15.95
C GLY A 162 17.47 21.74 16.72
N SER A 163 17.56 23.08 16.73
CA SER A 163 16.57 23.94 17.38
C SER A 163 15.21 23.89 16.66
N GLU A 164 14.12 24.13 17.40
CA GLU A 164 12.79 24.16 16.81
C GLU A 164 12.70 25.27 15.74
N PRO A 165 12.21 24.93 14.53
CA PRO A 165 12.04 25.91 13.48
C PRO A 165 11.02 26.97 13.89
N PRO A 166 11.23 28.25 13.48
CA PRO A 166 10.25 29.29 13.75
C PRO A 166 8.98 29.03 12.94
N PHE A 167 7.83 28.92 13.62
CA PHE A 167 6.53 28.83 12.95
C PHE A 167 6.12 30.20 12.42
N THR A 168 6.00 30.34 11.11
CA THR A 168 5.75 31.61 10.44
C THR A 168 4.42 31.67 9.69
N CYS A 169 3.67 30.58 9.60
CA CYS A 169 2.41 30.55 8.86
C CYS A 169 1.23 29.97 9.65
N GLU A 170 0.04 30.46 9.33
CA GLU A 170 -1.19 29.83 9.80
C GLU A 170 -1.45 28.52 9.03
N TYR A 171 -1.79 27.47 9.76
CA TYR A 171 -2.16 26.17 9.19
C TYR A 171 -3.34 25.59 9.94
N ASN A 172 -3.99 24.61 9.33
CA ASN A 172 -5.11 23.90 9.95
C ASN A 172 -5.16 22.43 9.54
N ILE A 173 -6.09 21.69 10.14
CA ILE A 173 -6.28 20.25 9.91
C ILE A 173 -6.64 19.89 8.47
N TYR A 174 -7.11 20.83 7.65
CA TYR A 174 -7.51 20.61 6.25
C TYR A 174 -6.39 20.89 5.26
N ASP A 175 -5.24 21.36 5.73
CA ASP A 175 -4.08 21.57 4.85
C ASP A 175 -3.54 20.23 4.35
N GLU A 176 -3.18 20.19 3.07
CA GLU A 176 -2.50 19.03 2.49
C GLU A 176 -1.14 18.85 3.15
N THR A 177 -0.83 17.64 3.57
CA THR A 177 0.43 17.27 4.21
C THR A 177 1.18 16.19 3.45
N THR A 178 0.44 15.33 2.74
CA THR A 178 1.01 14.20 2.01
C THR A 178 0.31 14.04 0.67
N ARG A 179 1.07 13.96 -0.42
CA ARG A 179 0.55 13.63 -1.76
C ARG A 179 1.07 12.28 -2.21
N LEU A 180 0.18 11.29 -2.25
CA LEU A 180 0.51 9.96 -2.75
C LEU A 180 0.06 9.81 -4.20
N PHE A 181 0.90 9.22 -5.03
CA PHE A 181 0.52 8.91 -6.41
C PHE A 181 -0.01 7.49 -6.55
N THR A 182 -1.10 7.35 -7.30
CA THR A 182 -1.70 6.06 -7.68
C THR A 182 -1.67 5.89 -9.18
N SER A 183 -1.43 4.65 -9.63
CA SER A 183 -1.52 4.31 -11.04
C SER A 183 -2.97 4.37 -11.48
N GLY A 184 -3.33 5.35 -12.30
CA GLY A 184 -4.67 5.46 -12.87
C GLY A 184 -4.94 4.37 -13.92
N THR A 185 -6.22 4.05 -14.15
CA THR A 185 -6.68 3.22 -15.26
C THR A 185 -6.31 3.82 -16.63
N THR A 186 -6.06 5.12 -16.69
CA THR A 186 -5.63 5.87 -17.88
C THR A 186 -4.11 5.83 -18.12
N GLY A 187 -3.34 5.12 -17.29
CA GLY A 187 -1.87 5.02 -17.39
C GLY A 187 -1.09 6.21 -16.84
N ARG A 188 -1.74 7.35 -16.52
CA ARG A 188 -1.09 8.49 -15.88
C ARG A 188 -1.28 8.45 -14.37
N PRO A 189 -0.22 8.71 -13.58
CA PRO A 189 -0.32 8.81 -12.13
C PRO A 189 -1.30 9.93 -11.72
N LYS A 190 -2.00 9.72 -10.59
CA LYS A 190 -2.92 10.70 -10.01
C LYS A 190 -2.50 10.99 -8.58
N GLY A 191 -2.36 12.26 -8.23
CA GLY A 191 -2.04 12.70 -6.87
C GLY A 191 -3.28 12.61 -5.97
N VAL A 192 -3.15 11.93 -4.83
CA VAL A 192 -4.15 11.86 -3.75
C VAL A 192 -3.68 12.78 -2.63
N PRO A 193 -4.31 13.96 -2.43
CA PRO A 193 -3.87 14.98 -1.47
C PRO A 193 -4.43 14.67 -0.07
N LEU A 194 -3.63 14.03 0.77
CA LEU A 194 -4.02 13.74 2.15
C LEU A 194 -3.81 14.98 3.02
N THR A 195 -4.80 15.28 3.84
CA THR A 195 -4.76 16.39 4.78
C THR A 195 -4.30 15.93 6.17
N SER A 196 -3.92 16.88 7.03
CA SER A 196 -3.49 16.56 8.39
C SER A 196 -4.57 15.79 9.18
N ILE A 197 -5.84 16.10 8.98
CA ILE A 197 -6.93 15.35 9.65
C ILE A 197 -7.03 13.91 9.12
N ASN A 198 -6.79 13.67 7.83
CA ASN A 198 -6.76 12.32 7.29
C ASN A 198 -5.62 11.50 7.92
N GLU A 199 -4.46 12.11 8.18
CA GLU A 199 -3.32 11.47 8.87
C GLU A 199 -3.67 11.10 10.32
N VAL A 200 -4.29 12.03 11.05
CA VAL A 200 -4.75 11.80 12.44
C VAL A 200 -5.76 10.68 12.50
N LEU A 201 -6.81 10.76 11.69
CA LEU A 201 -7.91 9.78 11.73
C LEU A 201 -7.49 8.41 11.17
N SER A 202 -6.58 8.36 10.19
CA SER A 202 -5.94 7.10 9.78
C SER A 202 -5.13 6.48 10.93
N SER A 203 -4.43 7.30 11.73
CA SER A 203 -3.70 6.81 12.91
C SER A 203 -4.64 6.28 14.00
N HIS A 204 -5.76 6.94 14.23
CA HIS A 204 -6.79 6.47 15.17
C HIS A 204 -7.43 5.16 14.70
N ASP A 205 -7.76 5.06 13.41
CA ASP A 205 -8.34 3.87 12.82
C ASP A 205 -7.41 2.65 12.97
N VAL A 206 -6.10 2.84 12.80
CA VAL A 206 -5.10 1.80 13.10
C VAL A 206 -5.19 1.35 14.56
N MET A 207 -5.17 2.29 15.52
CA MET A 207 -5.21 1.96 16.95
C MET A 207 -6.53 1.30 17.39
N ILE A 208 -7.63 1.55 16.67
CA ILE A 208 -8.93 0.93 16.92
C ILE A 208 -8.95 -0.51 16.41
N HIS A 209 -8.43 -0.75 15.22
CA HIS A 209 -8.58 -2.05 14.54
C HIS A 209 -7.51 -3.06 14.88
N PHE A 210 -6.27 -2.64 15.18
CA PHE A 210 -5.32 -3.48 15.91
C PHE A 210 -4.69 -2.68 17.05
N PRO A 211 -4.64 -3.24 18.27
CA PRO A 211 -4.49 -2.45 19.51
C PRO A 211 -3.06 -1.97 19.73
N MET A 212 -2.58 -1.09 18.84
CA MET A 212 -1.27 -0.47 18.92
C MET A 212 -1.26 0.66 19.95
N CYS A 213 -0.22 0.75 20.75
CA CYS A 213 -0.04 1.79 21.75
C CYS A 213 1.44 2.22 21.86
N TYR A 214 1.73 3.19 22.72
CA TYR A 214 3.08 3.73 22.94
C TYR A 214 4.13 2.71 23.43
N LYS A 215 3.73 1.51 23.83
CA LYS A 215 4.64 0.42 24.25
C LYS A 215 5.05 -0.49 23.10
N ASP A 216 4.43 -0.32 21.95
CA ASP A 216 4.65 -1.23 20.84
C ASP A 216 5.89 -0.88 20.03
N VAL A 217 6.39 -1.90 19.35
CA VAL A 217 7.48 -1.80 18.40
C VAL A 217 6.96 -2.36 17.07
N THR A 218 6.93 -1.52 16.06
CA THR A 218 6.39 -1.89 14.75
C THR A 218 7.48 -2.07 13.72
N MET A 219 7.27 -2.95 12.77
CA MET A 219 8.09 -3.09 11.58
C MET A 219 7.19 -3.29 10.36
N ASN A 220 7.14 -2.28 9.50
CA ASN A 220 6.39 -2.37 8.25
C ASN A 220 7.37 -2.66 7.11
N THR A 221 7.25 -3.86 6.52
CA THR A 221 8.09 -4.32 5.40
C THR A 221 7.60 -3.80 4.05
N THR A 222 6.43 -3.16 4.01
CA THR A 222 5.88 -2.54 2.80
C THR A 222 6.57 -1.18 2.57
N PRO A 223 6.88 -0.82 1.32
CA PRO A 223 7.47 0.50 1.04
C PRO A 223 6.58 1.66 1.50
N TRP A 224 7.18 2.62 2.19
CA TRP A 224 6.45 3.74 2.82
C TRP A 224 5.93 4.78 1.82
N PHE A 225 6.35 4.75 0.56
CA PHE A 225 5.75 5.58 -0.48
C PHE A 225 4.31 5.15 -0.87
N HIS A 226 3.86 4.00 -0.39
CA HIS A 226 2.47 3.56 -0.48
C HIS A 226 1.70 3.88 0.80
N ARG A 227 0.39 4.08 0.65
CA ARG A 227 -0.47 4.35 1.79
C ARG A 227 -0.43 3.23 2.84
N GLY A 228 -0.43 1.97 2.41
CA GLY A 228 -0.28 0.83 3.32
C GLY A 228 1.05 0.80 4.06
N GLY A 229 2.15 1.20 3.42
CA GLY A 229 3.46 1.32 4.06
C GLY A 229 3.52 2.48 5.06
N LEU A 230 3.02 3.65 4.67
CA LEU A 230 3.08 4.86 5.49
C LEU A 230 2.10 4.83 6.67
N HIS A 231 0.85 4.36 6.43
CA HIS A 231 -0.26 4.48 7.39
C HIS A 231 -0.61 3.18 8.13
N CYS A 232 -0.17 2.00 7.69
CA CYS A 232 -0.43 0.77 8.43
C CYS A 232 0.74 0.45 9.37
N ALA A 233 0.74 0.99 10.57
CA ALA A 233 1.84 0.91 11.52
C ALA A 233 3.23 1.22 10.91
N GLY A 234 3.25 2.03 9.85
CA GLY A 234 4.42 2.73 9.35
C GLY A 234 4.68 4.02 10.14
N PRO A 235 5.46 4.96 9.58
CA PRO A 235 5.80 6.22 10.27
C PRO A 235 4.61 6.99 10.82
N CYS A 236 3.52 7.12 10.05
CA CYS A 236 2.39 7.95 10.43
C CYS A 236 1.75 7.52 11.76
N PRO A 237 1.12 6.34 11.91
CA PRO A 237 0.47 5.96 13.16
C PRO A 237 1.46 5.61 14.28
N THR A 238 2.66 5.10 13.94
CA THR A 238 3.64 4.70 14.95
C THR A 238 4.12 5.89 15.76
N PHE A 239 4.51 6.98 15.11
CA PHE A 239 4.95 8.18 15.82
C PHE A 239 3.80 8.96 16.45
N TYR A 240 2.59 8.90 15.86
CA TYR A 240 1.40 9.50 16.46
C TYR A 240 0.97 8.78 17.77
N ALA A 241 1.10 7.45 17.82
CA ALA A 241 0.84 6.65 19.01
C ALA A 241 1.93 6.74 20.10
N GLY A 242 3.12 7.26 19.77
CA GLY A 242 4.28 7.27 20.67
C GLY A 242 5.01 5.92 20.74
N ALA A 243 4.82 5.06 19.76
CA ALA A 243 5.44 3.74 19.61
C ALA A 243 6.84 3.82 18.98
N SER A 244 7.54 2.69 18.86
CA SER A 244 8.86 2.61 18.23
C SER A 244 8.76 1.97 16.84
N LEU A 245 9.52 2.49 15.87
CA LEU A 245 9.61 1.98 14.51
C LEU A 245 10.96 1.32 14.26
N VAL A 246 10.95 0.08 13.77
CA VAL A 246 12.16 -0.59 13.25
C VAL A 246 12.14 -0.48 11.72
N ILE A 247 13.20 0.08 11.16
CA ILE A 247 13.36 0.24 9.72
C ILE A 247 13.71 -1.11 9.08
N MET A 248 12.99 -1.45 8.00
CA MET A 248 13.35 -2.52 7.08
C MET A 248 13.51 -1.89 5.69
N GLY A 249 14.75 -1.59 5.32
CA GLY A 249 15.07 -0.92 4.04
C GLY A 249 14.85 -1.83 2.83
N LYS A 250 15.27 -3.09 2.95
CA LYS A 250 15.04 -4.14 1.96
C LYS A 250 14.51 -5.38 2.66
N PHE A 251 13.37 -5.88 2.21
CA PHE A 251 12.79 -7.09 2.77
C PHE A 251 13.72 -8.30 2.58
N ASP A 252 13.98 -9.00 3.68
CA ASP A 252 14.63 -10.31 3.76
C ASP A 252 13.92 -11.11 4.86
N PRO A 253 13.40 -12.32 4.58
CA PRO A 253 12.62 -13.06 5.56
C PRO A 253 13.42 -13.46 6.80
N ALA A 254 14.68 -13.87 6.65
CA ALA A 254 15.53 -14.26 7.78
C ALA A 254 15.87 -13.05 8.65
N LEU A 255 16.26 -11.92 8.06
CA LEU A 255 16.53 -10.68 8.81
C LEU A 255 15.27 -10.15 9.49
N THR A 256 14.12 -10.22 8.84
CA THR A 256 12.83 -9.79 9.41
C THR A 256 12.52 -10.55 10.69
N LEU A 257 12.66 -11.89 10.69
CA LEU A 257 12.41 -12.71 11.87
C LEU A 257 13.49 -12.54 12.94
N GLN A 258 14.77 -12.36 12.56
CA GLN A 258 15.85 -12.02 13.49
C GLN A 258 15.60 -10.67 14.19
N TYR A 259 15.15 -9.66 13.45
CA TYR A 259 14.83 -8.35 14.02
C TYR A 259 13.58 -8.42 14.90
N ALA A 260 12.58 -9.24 14.54
CA ALA A 260 11.42 -9.47 15.38
C ALA A 260 11.83 -9.98 16.76
N MET A 261 12.71 -10.96 16.80
CA MET A 261 13.25 -11.52 18.03
C MET A 261 14.16 -10.53 18.79
N LYS A 262 15.11 -9.89 18.06
CA LYS A 262 16.12 -8.99 18.67
C LYS A 262 15.52 -7.73 19.27
N TYR A 263 14.62 -7.08 18.54
CA TYR A 263 14.04 -5.80 18.95
C TYR A 263 12.66 -5.95 19.60
N LYS A 264 12.23 -7.21 19.88
CA LYS A 264 10.93 -7.51 20.49
C LYS A 264 9.77 -6.84 19.77
N ILE A 265 9.77 -6.97 18.45
CA ILE A 265 8.73 -6.39 17.59
C ILE A 265 7.37 -6.96 18.01
N THR A 266 6.38 -6.08 18.11
CA THR A 266 5.02 -6.45 18.51
C THR A 266 4.06 -6.57 17.34
N PHE A 267 4.31 -5.81 16.26
CA PHE A 267 3.53 -5.90 15.02
C PHE A 267 4.44 -5.92 13.80
N ILE A 268 4.28 -6.93 12.95
CA ILE A 268 4.86 -6.97 11.61
C ILE A 268 3.76 -6.66 10.60
N ILE A 269 4.06 -5.81 9.62
CA ILE A 269 3.17 -5.47 8.53
C ILE A 269 3.82 -5.88 7.21
N GLY A 270 3.04 -6.57 6.37
CA GLY A 270 3.50 -6.99 5.06
C GLY A 270 2.35 -7.44 4.17
N VAL A 271 2.59 -7.50 2.87
CA VAL A 271 1.64 -8.07 1.91
C VAL A 271 1.63 -9.61 2.00
N PRO A 272 0.59 -10.32 1.51
CA PRO A 272 0.51 -11.79 1.62
C PRO A 272 1.76 -12.53 1.14
N THR A 273 2.41 -12.10 0.05
CA THR A 273 3.65 -12.71 -0.45
C THR A 273 4.85 -12.57 0.51
N VAL A 274 4.89 -11.51 1.30
CA VAL A 274 5.86 -11.34 2.39
C VAL A 274 5.58 -12.34 3.50
N LEU A 275 4.31 -12.48 3.89
CA LEU A 275 3.91 -13.41 4.95
C LEU A 275 4.21 -14.87 4.56
N GLU A 276 4.02 -15.22 3.29
CA GLU A 276 4.38 -16.55 2.77
C GLU A 276 5.87 -16.83 2.96
N SER A 277 6.73 -15.88 2.53
CA SER A 277 8.18 -16.02 2.71
C SER A 277 8.61 -16.07 4.18
N LEU A 278 7.91 -15.34 5.07
CA LEU A 278 8.15 -15.39 6.51
C LEU A 278 7.73 -16.75 7.10
N ALA A 279 6.61 -17.31 6.65
CA ALA A 279 6.14 -18.61 7.10
C ALA A 279 7.10 -19.74 6.68
N ASP A 280 7.59 -19.72 5.44
CA ASP A 280 8.58 -20.66 4.94
C ASP A 280 9.88 -20.61 5.78
N GLU A 281 10.38 -19.41 6.06
CA GLU A 281 11.59 -19.22 6.85
C GLU A 281 11.37 -19.63 8.32
N GLN A 282 10.20 -19.36 8.88
CA GLN A 282 9.84 -19.75 10.24
C GLN A 282 9.76 -21.27 10.38
N GLU A 283 9.13 -21.97 9.43
CA GLU A 283 9.09 -23.44 9.42
C GLU A 283 10.48 -24.07 9.27
N ARG A 284 11.36 -23.40 8.51
CA ARG A 284 12.72 -23.89 8.26
C ARG A 284 13.64 -23.76 9.48
N LYS A 285 13.55 -22.68 10.26
CA LYS A 285 14.52 -22.38 11.33
C LYS A 285 13.93 -22.28 12.73
N GLY A 286 12.70 -21.83 12.87
CA GLY A 286 12.05 -21.63 14.16
C GLY A 286 12.67 -20.45 14.94
N TYR A 287 12.09 -19.27 14.85
CA TYR A 287 12.48 -18.08 15.61
C TYR A 287 11.52 -17.89 16.80
N ASP A 288 12.00 -17.29 17.88
CA ASP A 288 11.13 -16.88 18.98
C ASP A 288 10.33 -15.62 18.60
N LEU A 289 9.07 -15.81 18.27
CA LEU A 289 8.11 -14.77 17.92
C LEU A 289 7.17 -14.40 19.07
N GLY A 290 7.47 -14.79 20.29
CA GLY A 290 6.59 -14.58 21.46
C GLY A 290 6.31 -13.12 21.81
N SER A 291 7.06 -12.15 21.24
CA SER A 291 6.76 -10.71 21.38
C SER A 291 5.65 -10.22 20.45
N LEU A 292 5.33 -10.97 19.38
CA LEU A 292 4.32 -10.55 18.41
C LEU A 292 2.92 -10.54 19.02
N LYS A 293 2.30 -9.40 19.00
CA LYS A 293 0.86 -9.22 19.26
C LYS A 293 0.00 -9.54 18.05
N GLY A 294 0.59 -9.42 16.86
CA GLY A 294 -0.08 -9.76 15.62
C GLY A 294 0.71 -9.41 14.36
N ILE A 295 0.19 -9.91 13.25
CA ILE A 295 0.69 -9.62 11.91
C ILE A 295 -0.46 -9.05 11.08
N VAL A 296 -0.20 -7.92 10.42
CA VAL A 296 -1.19 -7.22 9.60
C VAL A 296 -0.81 -7.35 8.12
N THR A 297 -1.75 -7.78 7.31
CA THR A 297 -1.57 -7.86 5.86
C THR A 297 -2.61 -7.03 5.11
N MET A 298 -2.27 -6.63 3.88
CA MET A 298 -3.13 -5.87 2.99
C MET A 298 -2.59 -5.83 1.56
N GLY A 299 -3.34 -5.17 0.67
CA GLY A 299 -2.89 -4.85 -0.69
C GLY A 299 -3.12 -5.95 -1.72
N SER A 300 -3.40 -7.18 -1.28
CA SER A 300 -3.82 -8.31 -2.13
C SER A 300 -4.77 -9.21 -1.34
N PRO A 301 -5.61 -10.02 -2.01
CA PRO A 301 -6.46 -10.98 -1.32
C PRO A 301 -5.64 -11.95 -0.47
N LEU A 302 -6.06 -12.16 0.77
CA LEU A 302 -5.51 -13.17 1.67
C LEU A 302 -6.32 -14.45 1.51
N GLN A 303 -5.72 -15.46 0.90
CA GLN A 303 -6.39 -16.77 0.71
C GLN A 303 -6.66 -17.47 2.04
N ARG A 304 -7.75 -18.22 2.11
CA ARG A 304 -8.17 -18.95 3.33
C ARG A 304 -7.08 -19.91 3.85
N SER A 305 -6.51 -20.71 2.96
CA SER A 305 -5.46 -21.68 3.31
C SER A 305 -4.21 -20.99 3.86
N ALA A 306 -3.77 -19.91 3.23
CA ALA A 306 -2.63 -19.10 3.66
C ALA A 306 -2.88 -18.45 5.03
N CYS A 307 -4.05 -17.86 5.24
CA CYS A 307 -4.43 -17.29 6.54
C CYS A 307 -4.34 -18.30 7.67
N ILE A 308 -4.89 -19.50 7.48
CA ILE A 308 -4.86 -20.59 8.47
C ILE A 308 -3.42 -21.08 8.72
N ARG A 309 -2.58 -21.14 7.67
CA ARG A 309 -1.16 -21.49 7.79
C ARG A 309 -0.43 -20.45 8.64
N TYR A 310 -0.61 -19.16 8.35
CA TYR A 310 0.06 -18.08 9.07
C TYR A 310 -0.35 -18.02 10.54
N GLN A 311 -1.62 -18.33 10.87
CA GLN A 311 -2.06 -18.44 12.26
C GLN A 311 -1.30 -19.53 13.04
N LYS A 312 -0.94 -20.62 12.39
CA LYS A 312 -0.19 -21.73 13.03
C LYS A 312 1.30 -21.46 13.12
N VAL A 313 1.87 -20.86 12.07
CA VAL A 313 3.32 -20.80 11.88
C VAL A 313 3.90 -19.49 12.43
N LEU A 314 3.23 -18.36 12.25
CA LEU A 314 3.75 -17.05 12.56
C LEU A 314 3.13 -16.43 13.82
N SER A 315 1.83 -16.29 13.85
CA SER A 315 1.11 -15.67 14.98
C SER A 315 -0.37 -16.08 14.93
N PRO A 316 -1.00 -16.43 16.05
CA PRO A 316 -2.44 -16.68 16.08
C PRO A 316 -3.27 -15.46 15.68
N ASN A 317 -2.70 -14.27 15.79
CA ASN A 317 -3.36 -13.00 15.53
C ASN A 317 -2.99 -12.48 14.14
N ILE A 318 -3.69 -12.93 13.11
CA ILE A 318 -3.60 -12.41 11.75
C ILE A 318 -4.71 -11.38 11.54
N PHE A 319 -4.33 -10.24 10.97
CA PHE A 319 -5.23 -9.16 10.56
C PHE A 319 -5.13 -8.97 9.05
N ASN A 320 -6.24 -8.66 8.40
CA ASN A 320 -6.25 -8.34 6.98
C ASN A 320 -7.11 -7.12 6.68
N GLY A 321 -6.51 -6.10 6.04
CA GLY A 321 -7.19 -4.86 5.66
C GLY A 321 -7.38 -4.75 4.15
N TYR A 322 -8.57 -4.31 3.72
CA TYR A 322 -8.86 -3.95 2.32
C TYR A 322 -9.21 -2.49 2.20
N GLY A 323 -8.69 -1.84 1.19
CA GLY A 323 -8.99 -0.46 0.83
C GLY A 323 -8.16 0.03 -0.35
N THR A 324 -8.19 1.33 -0.58
CA THR A 324 -7.54 2.00 -1.71
C THR A 324 -6.58 3.09 -1.23
N THR A 325 -5.78 3.65 -2.13
CA THR A 325 -4.94 4.81 -1.80
C THR A 325 -5.80 5.99 -1.33
N GLU A 326 -6.96 6.18 -1.92
CA GLU A 326 -7.88 7.29 -1.65
C GLU A 326 -8.57 7.19 -0.29
N THR A 327 -8.76 5.97 0.26
CA THR A 327 -9.58 5.75 1.45
C THR A 327 -8.88 4.98 2.57
N PHE A 328 -7.61 4.61 2.39
CA PHE A 328 -6.83 3.72 3.25
C PHE A 328 -7.45 2.32 3.29
N TRP A 329 -7.61 1.67 4.44
CA TRP A 329 -8.43 0.47 4.55
C TRP A 329 -9.86 0.82 4.99
N ASN A 330 -10.81 0.01 4.55
CA ASN A 330 -12.24 0.27 4.79
C ASN A 330 -13.00 -0.95 5.28
N THR A 331 -12.44 -2.15 5.05
CA THR A 331 -12.83 -3.35 5.78
C THR A 331 -11.62 -3.97 6.46
N PHE A 332 -11.87 -4.67 7.55
CA PHE A 332 -10.81 -5.23 8.36
C PHE A 332 -11.24 -6.58 8.95
N LEU A 333 -10.44 -7.62 8.68
CA LEU A 333 -10.57 -8.96 9.27
C LEU A 333 -9.70 -9.01 10.52
N ARG A 334 -10.25 -9.47 11.62
CA ARG A 334 -9.58 -9.47 12.93
C ARG A 334 -9.37 -10.89 13.44
N PRO A 335 -8.47 -11.12 14.39
CA PRO A 335 -8.22 -12.47 14.93
C PRO A 335 -9.45 -13.17 15.49
N PHE A 336 -10.41 -12.45 16.08
CA PHE A 336 -11.65 -13.03 16.61
C PHE A 336 -12.66 -13.42 15.52
N ASP A 337 -12.45 -12.98 14.26
CA ASP A 337 -13.23 -13.38 13.09
C ASP A 337 -12.71 -14.70 12.49
N LEU A 338 -11.57 -15.19 12.98
CA LEU A 338 -10.86 -16.36 12.46
C LEU A 338 -11.11 -17.60 13.33
N PRO A 339 -11.11 -18.80 12.75
CA PRO A 339 -10.83 -19.11 11.34
C PRO A 339 -12.06 -19.09 10.42
N GLU A 340 -13.25 -18.79 10.92
CA GLU A 340 -14.52 -18.90 10.21
C GLU A 340 -14.54 -18.02 8.96
N ASN A 341 -14.13 -16.76 9.10
CA ASN A 341 -14.12 -15.76 8.03
C ASN A 341 -12.77 -15.63 7.30
N ALA A 342 -11.85 -16.60 7.50
CA ALA A 342 -10.60 -16.63 6.74
C ALA A 342 -10.88 -16.69 5.23
N GLY A 343 -10.17 -15.87 4.45
CA GLY A 343 -10.38 -15.71 3.00
C GLY A 343 -11.27 -14.51 2.64
N THR A 344 -11.90 -13.86 3.63
CA THR A 344 -12.61 -12.59 3.41
C THR A 344 -11.70 -11.39 3.65
N ALA A 345 -12.15 -10.22 3.21
CA ALA A 345 -11.51 -8.94 3.51
C ALA A 345 -12.02 -8.32 4.84
N GLY A 346 -12.81 -9.07 5.61
CA GLY A 346 -13.40 -8.59 6.86
C GLY A 346 -14.67 -7.77 6.66
N SER A 347 -15.10 -7.11 7.73
CA SER A 347 -16.26 -6.22 7.77
C SER A 347 -15.84 -4.75 7.82
N SER A 348 -16.77 -3.82 7.55
CA SER A 348 -16.51 -2.38 7.53
C SER A 348 -15.78 -1.88 8.78
N CYS A 349 -14.84 -0.96 8.58
CA CYS A 349 -14.26 -0.16 9.66
C CYS A 349 -15.31 0.77 10.27
N ILE A 350 -15.05 1.24 11.50
CA ILE A 350 -16.04 1.96 12.33
C ILE A 350 -16.57 3.22 11.64
N ASP A 351 -15.69 4.00 11.04
CA ASP A 351 -16.03 5.29 10.43
C ASP A 351 -16.32 5.20 8.92
N ASP A 352 -16.44 3.99 8.37
CA ASP A 352 -16.65 3.77 6.96
C ASP A 352 -18.02 3.16 6.65
N ASP A 353 -18.63 3.60 5.56
CA ASP A 353 -19.79 2.95 4.94
C ASP A 353 -19.32 2.23 3.67
N VAL A 354 -19.25 0.90 3.74
CA VAL A 354 -18.86 0.03 2.63
C VAL A 354 -20.10 -0.70 2.14
N ARG A 355 -20.36 -0.59 0.84
CA ARG A 355 -21.50 -1.26 0.21
C ARG A 355 -21.06 -2.03 -1.02
N VAL A 356 -21.83 -3.07 -1.35
CA VAL A 356 -21.70 -3.81 -2.60
C VAL A 356 -22.95 -3.51 -3.42
N VAL A 357 -22.79 -2.76 -4.49
CA VAL A 357 -23.90 -2.28 -5.33
C VAL A 357 -23.94 -3.00 -6.67
N ARG A 358 -25.08 -2.95 -7.34
CA ARG A 358 -25.25 -3.56 -8.67
C ARG A 358 -24.22 -3.03 -9.67
N VAL A 359 -23.79 -3.88 -10.58
CA VAL A 359 -22.87 -3.52 -11.66
C VAL A 359 -23.67 -3.19 -12.93
N TYR A 360 -23.42 -2.01 -13.49
CA TYR A 360 -23.92 -1.60 -14.80
C TYR A 360 -22.75 -1.30 -15.74
N GLU A 361 -22.93 -1.50 -17.03
CA GLU A 361 -21.90 -1.24 -18.04
C GLU A 361 -21.71 0.27 -18.30
N GLU A 362 -22.82 1.03 -18.43
CA GLU A 362 -22.80 2.41 -18.91
C GLU A 362 -23.02 3.47 -17.82
N LYS A 363 -23.39 3.07 -16.61
CA LYS A 363 -23.67 4.01 -15.51
C LYS A 363 -23.16 3.49 -14.18
N LYS A 364 -22.99 4.38 -13.21
CA LYS A 364 -22.82 4.01 -11.80
C LYS A 364 -24.17 3.60 -11.21
N ALA A 365 -24.16 2.58 -10.36
CA ALA A 365 -25.32 2.26 -9.53
C ALA A 365 -25.57 3.37 -8.51
N GLU A 366 -26.81 3.52 -8.09
CA GLU A 366 -27.10 4.35 -6.92
C GLU A 366 -26.54 3.66 -5.65
N PRO A 367 -26.09 4.42 -4.64
CA PRO A 367 -25.52 3.83 -3.43
C PRO A 367 -26.46 2.92 -2.63
N ASP A 368 -27.77 3.01 -2.85
CA ASP A 368 -28.81 2.16 -2.25
C ASP A 368 -29.22 0.96 -3.12
N GLU A 369 -28.72 0.88 -4.36
CA GLU A 369 -28.91 -0.30 -5.24
C GLU A 369 -27.98 -1.46 -4.81
N VAL A 370 -28.04 -1.83 -3.54
CA VAL A 370 -27.19 -2.88 -2.97
C VAL A 370 -27.60 -4.27 -3.44
N VAL A 371 -26.64 -5.16 -3.58
CA VAL A 371 -26.88 -6.58 -3.83
C VAL A 371 -27.21 -7.33 -2.53
N ALA A 372 -27.85 -8.49 -2.64
CA ALA A 372 -28.23 -9.28 -1.46
C ALA A 372 -27.00 -9.77 -0.67
N LYS A 373 -27.08 -9.70 0.67
CA LYS A 373 -26.07 -10.23 1.60
C LYS A 373 -26.17 -11.75 1.73
N ASN A 374 -25.86 -12.48 0.69
CA ASN A 374 -26.02 -13.93 0.63
C ASN A 374 -24.74 -14.68 0.25
N GLY A 375 -23.60 -13.97 0.19
CA GLY A 375 -22.29 -14.52 -0.21
C GLY A 375 -22.21 -14.96 -1.68
N ARG A 376 -23.20 -14.63 -2.53
CA ARG A 376 -23.29 -15.11 -3.91
C ARG A 376 -23.52 -14.00 -4.93
N GLU A 377 -24.39 -13.05 -4.64
CA GLU A 377 -24.69 -11.94 -5.56
C GLU A 377 -23.49 -11.02 -5.64
N ILE A 378 -23.00 -10.79 -6.86
CA ILE A 378 -21.78 -10.01 -7.13
C ILE A 378 -22.15 -8.57 -7.41
N GLY A 379 -21.40 -7.65 -6.84
CA GLY A 379 -21.54 -6.22 -7.09
C GLY A 379 -20.22 -5.47 -7.03
N GLU A 380 -20.25 -4.19 -7.37
CA GLU A 380 -19.11 -3.27 -7.24
C GLU A 380 -19.02 -2.77 -5.81
N VAL A 381 -17.82 -2.74 -5.25
CA VAL A 381 -17.55 -2.17 -3.92
C VAL A 381 -17.52 -0.67 -4.02
N ILE A 382 -18.36 0.01 -3.24
CA ILE A 382 -18.33 1.45 -3.06
C ILE A 382 -18.06 1.80 -1.60
N ILE A 383 -17.35 2.91 -1.37
CA ILE A 383 -16.84 3.27 -0.05
C ILE A 383 -17.11 4.75 0.21
N SER A 384 -17.74 5.05 1.34
CA SER A 384 -17.74 6.39 1.94
C SER A 384 -16.84 6.38 3.18
N SER A 385 -15.79 7.19 3.16
CA SER A 385 -14.77 7.24 4.22
C SER A 385 -14.41 8.70 4.54
N PRO A 386 -15.28 9.45 5.20
CA PRO A 386 -15.07 10.89 5.44
C PRO A 386 -13.84 11.18 6.31
N ALA A 387 -13.44 10.23 7.15
CA ALA A 387 -12.28 10.37 8.02
C ALA A 387 -10.95 10.26 7.25
N LYS A 388 -10.89 9.42 6.22
CA LYS A 388 -9.62 8.98 5.60
C LYS A 388 -9.47 9.38 4.14
N SER A 389 -10.54 9.86 3.49
CA SER A 389 -10.53 10.25 2.07
C SER A 389 -10.46 11.77 1.92
N PRO A 390 -9.63 12.28 1.00
CA PRO A 390 -9.67 13.69 0.61
C PRO A 390 -10.83 14.00 -0.35
N TYR A 391 -11.52 13.01 -0.88
CA TYR A 391 -12.61 13.11 -1.87
C TYR A 391 -12.23 13.82 -3.18
N MET A 392 -10.94 13.85 -3.51
CA MET A 392 -10.44 14.48 -4.73
C MET A 392 -9.09 13.92 -5.16
N TYR A 393 -8.73 14.18 -6.40
CA TYR A 393 -7.36 14.08 -6.91
C TYR A 393 -6.81 15.50 -7.14
N SER A 394 -5.52 15.69 -6.88
CA SER A 394 -4.84 16.98 -7.08
C SER A 394 -4.97 17.42 -8.53
N ASP A 395 -5.44 18.64 -8.75
CA ASP A 395 -5.56 19.30 -10.06
C ASP A 395 -6.24 18.45 -11.15
N ASN A 396 -7.07 17.48 -10.76
CA ASN A 396 -7.71 16.54 -11.69
C ASN A 396 -9.23 16.38 -11.44
N PRO A 397 -10.04 17.42 -11.74
CA PRO A 397 -11.48 17.39 -11.49
C PRO A 397 -12.21 16.31 -12.31
N LYS A 398 -11.75 16.03 -13.54
CA LYS A 398 -12.35 15.01 -14.41
C LYS A 398 -12.26 13.61 -13.81
N GLU A 399 -11.08 13.23 -13.32
CA GLU A 399 -10.90 11.92 -12.69
C GLU A 399 -11.56 11.86 -11.30
N THR A 400 -11.64 13.00 -10.61
CA THR A 400 -12.40 13.12 -9.37
C THR A 400 -13.87 12.82 -9.61
N GLU A 401 -14.51 13.48 -10.56
CA GLU A 401 -15.91 13.26 -10.93
C GLU A 401 -16.15 11.81 -11.42
N ALA A 402 -15.22 11.28 -12.22
CA ALA A 402 -15.30 9.90 -12.69
C ALA A 402 -15.22 8.87 -11.55
N LYS A 403 -14.50 9.15 -10.46
CA LYS A 403 -14.26 8.21 -9.36
C LYS A 403 -15.26 8.34 -8.21
N TYR A 404 -15.67 9.56 -7.88
CA TYR A 404 -16.57 9.85 -6.76
C TYR A 404 -18.00 10.14 -7.25
N TYR A 405 -18.98 9.67 -6.50
CA TYR A 405 -20.39 9.94 -6.74
C TYR A 405 -21.17 9.85 -5.43
N LYS A 406 -21.97 10.86 -5.10
CA LYS A 406 -22.79 10.93 -3.88
C LYS A 406 -22.05 10.56 -2.60
N ASN A 407 -20.86 11.12 -2.40
CA ASN A 407 -19.95 10.86 -1.26
C ASN A 407 -19.39 9.42 -1.20
N PHE A 408 -19.53 8.62 -2.25
CA PHE A 408 -18.88 7.32 -2.37
C PHE A 408 -17.80 7.33 -3.43
N ILE A 409 -16.70 6.64 -3.15
CA ILE A 409 -15.73 6.23 -4.16
C ILE A 409 -16.21 4.91 -4.78
N TYR A 410 -16.26 4.84 -6.09
CA TYR A 410 -16.49 3.62 -6.86
C TYR A 410 -15.16 2.97 -7.13
N THR A 411 -14.85 1.90 -6.38
CA THR A 411 -13.49 1.34 -6.35
C THR A 411 -13.08 0.69 -7.67
N GLY A 412 -14.05 0.15 -8.41
CA GLY A 412 -13.84 -0.73 -9.55
C GLY A 412 -13.47 -2.16 -9.11
N ASP A 413 -13.47 -2.46 -7.82
CA ASP A 413 -13.35 -3.81 -7.31
C ASP A 413 -14.73 -4.44 -7.21
N VAL A 414 -14.84 -5.73 -7.50
CA VAL A 414 -16.08 -6.50 -7.38
C VAL A 414 -15.99 -7.51 -6.26
N ALA A 415 -17.10 -7.69 -5.56
CA ALA A 415 -17.18 -8.51 -4.36
C ALA A 415 -18.55 -9.16 -4.18
N THR A 416 -18.60 -10.13 -3.29
CA THR A 416 -19.81 -10.54 -2.60
C THR A 416 -19.72 -10.17 -1.12
N TRP A 417 -20.84 -10.12 -0.42
CA TRP A 417 -20.88 -10.00 1.03
C TRP A 417 -21.91 -10.96 1.64
N ASP A 418 -21.64 -11.41 2.84
CA ASP A 418 -22.51 -12.34 3.54
C ASP A 418 -23.50 -11.63 4.49
N GLU A 419 -24.34 -12.41 5.17
CA GLU A 419 -25.35 -11.91 6.13
C GLU A 419 -24.73 -11.06 7.26
N ASN A 420 -23.49 -11.33 7.64
CA ASN A 420 -22.72 -10.61 8.66
C ASN A 420 -21.90 -9.45 8.08
N SER A 421 -22.08 -9.17 6.78
CA SER A 421 -21.34 -8.09 6.05
C SER A 421 -19.85 -8.35 5.89
N PHE A 422 -19.39 -9.60 5.94
CA PHE A 422 -18.03 -9.94 5.54
C PHE A 422 -17.88 -9.87 4.03
N LEU A 423 -16.89 -9.13 3.59
CA LEU A 423 -16.63 -8.83 2.18
C LEU A 423 -15.66 -9.86 1.59
N THR A 424 -16.02 -10.51 0.48
CA THR A 424 -15.12 -11.35 -0.31
C THR A 424 -14.82 -10.68 -1.64
N ILE A 425 -13.58 -10.19 -1.80
CA ILE A 425 -13.13 -9.53 -3.04
C ILE A 425 -12.90 -10.59 -4.12
N LEU A 426 -13.53 -10.39 -5.27
CA LEU A 426 -13.45 -11.30 -6.42
C LEU A 426 -12.49 -10.79 -7.52
N GLY A 427 -12.07 -9.52 -7.45
CA GLY A 427 -11.13 -8.92 -8.38
C GLY A 427 -11.55 -7.53 -8.87
N ARG A 428 -10.97 -7.12 -9.97
CA ARG A 428 -11.30 -5.84 -10.64
C ARG A 428 -12.43 -6.05 -11.65
N LYS A 429 -13.31 -5.06 -11.78
CA LYS A 429 -14.34 -5.03 -12.83
C LYS A 429 -13.68 -5.09 -14.23
N ASP A 430 -12.56 -4.40 -14.41
CA ASP A 430 -11.84 -4.30 -15.67
C ASP A 430 -11.02 -5.57 -16.03
N ASP A 431 -10.74 -6.43 -15.04
CA ASP A 431 -10.00 -7.69 -15.23
C ASP A 431 -10.94 -8.89 -15.45
N MET A 432 -12.25 -8.67 -15.40
CA MET A 432 -13.27 -9.70 -15.61
C MET A 432 -13.14 -10.30 -17.01
N ILE A 433 -13.17 -11.63 -17.09
CA ILE A 433 -13.10 -12.39 -18.34
C ILE A 433 -14.53 -12.72 -18.76
N ILE A 434 -14.90 -12.30 -19.97
CA ILE A 434 -16.21 -12.63 -20.54
C ILE A 434 -16.01 -13.79 -21.51
N SER A 435 -16.39 -15.00 -21.08
CA SER A 435 -16.25 -16.22 -21.89
C SER A 435 -17.61 -16.85 -22.14
N SER A 436 -18.01 -16.93 -23.41
CA SER A 436 -19.32 -17.47 -23.82
C SER A 436 -20.52 -16.78 -23.12
N GLY A 437 -20.42 -15.49 -22.84
CA GLY A 437 -21.46 -14.72 -22.14
C GLY A 437 -21.43 -14.84 -20.60
N GLU A 438 -20.51 -15.63 -20.04
CA GLU A 438 -20.34 -15.79 -18.59
C GLU A 438 -19.22 -14.91 -18.03
N ASN A 439 -19.48 -14.28 -16.90
CA ASN A 439 -18.51 -13.45 -16.18
C ASN A 439 -17.62 -14.31 -15.28
N ILE A 440 -16.32 -14.31 -15.56
CA ILE A 440 -15.34 -15.09 -14.83
C ILE A 440 -14.32 -14.13 -14.20
N TYR A 441 -14.16 -14.22 -12.91
CA TYR A 441 -13.20 -13.41 -12.17
C TYR A 441 -11.90 -14.17 -11.97
N PRO A 442 -10.75 -13.63 -12.39
CA PRO A 442 -9.45 -14.30 -12.32
C PRO A 442 -9.13 -14.88 -10.95
N THR A 443 -9.40 -14.14 -9.88
CA THR A 443 -9.10 -14.55 -8.50
C THR A 443 -9.80 -15.82 -8.06
N GLN A 444 -11.04 -16.09 -8.54
CA GLN A 444 -11.77 -17.32 -8.24
C GLN A 444 -11.07 -18.55 -8.85
N VAL A 445 -10.51 -18.39 -10.04
CA VAL A 445 -9.77 -19.45 -10.73
C VAL A 445 -8.39 -19.63 -10.09
N GLU A 446 -7.73 -18.53 -9.77
CA GLU A 446 -6.43 -18.51 -9.09
C GLU A 446 -6.48 -19.17 -7.71
N GLU A 447 -7.55 -18.96 -6.93
CA GLU A 447 -7.73 -19.59 -5.62
C GLU A 447 -7.73 -21.13 -5.72
N VAL A 448 -8.43 -21.66 -6.70
CA VAL A 448 -8.48 -23.12 -6.92
C VAL A 448 -7.14 -23.64 -7.44
N LEU A 449 -6.51 -22.96 -8.40
CA LEU A 449 -5.19 -23.35 -8.91
C LEU A 449 -4.12 -23.35 -7.81
N ASN A 450 -4.11 -22.31 -6.96
CA ASN A 450 -3.17 -22.21 -5.84
C ASN A 450 -3.42 -23.24 -4.71
N SER A 451 -4.57 -23.89 -4.69
CA SER A 451 -4.83 -25.01 -3.76
C SER A 451 -4.19 -26.33 -4.23
N CYS A 452 -3.68 -26.39 -5.45
CA CYS A 452 -2.94 -27.54 -5.96
C CYS A 452 -1.52 -27.56 -5.34
N PRO A 453 -1.10 -28.63 -4.64
CA PRO A 453 0.20 -28.68 -3.96
C PRO A 453 1.43 -28.52 -4.85
N LYS A 454 1.28 -28.75 -6.16
CA LYS A 454 2.36 -28.61 -7.14
C LYS A 454 2.45 -27.20 -7.77
N VAL A 455 1.54 -26.29 -7.38
CA VAL A 455 1.51 -24.89 -7.85
C VAL A 455 2.10 -24.00 -6.77
N LYS A 456 3.18 -23.30 -7.09
CA LYS A 456 3.79 -22.29 -6.22
C LYS A 456 3.01 -20.99 -6.26
N ASP A 457 2.60 -20.55 -7.46
CA ASP A 457 1.80 -19.36 -7.67
C ASP A 457 1.18 -19.37 -9.08
N CYS A 458 0.09 -18.63 -9.27
CA CYS A 458 -0.54 -18.49 -10.58
C CYS A 458 -1.15 -17.12 -10.79
N MET A 459 -1.36 -16.76 -12.05
CA MET A 459 -2.19 -15.63 -12.48
C MET A 459 -3.07 -16.06 -13.65
N VAL A 460 -4.30 -15.51 -13.67
CA VAL A 460 -5.29 -15.84 -14.69
C VAL A 460 -5.71 -14.59 -15.45
N THR A 461 -5.87 -14.72 -16.76
CA THR A 461 -6.37 -13.66 -17.65
C THR A 461 -7.20 -14.24 -18.79
N GLY A 462 -7.92 -13.38 -19.50
CA GLY A 462 -8.61 -13.74 -20.74
C GLY A 462 -7.81 -13.39 -21.98
N VAL A 463 -7.70 -14.31 -22.91
CA VAL A 463 -7.19 -14.02 -24.26
C VAL A 463 -8.32 -14.00 -25.27
N PRO A 464 -8.24 -13.18 -26.35
CA PRO A 464 -9.29 -13.09 -27.37
C PRO A 464 -9.55 -14.43 -28.06
N ASP A 465 -10.82 -14.75 -28.27
CA ASP A 465 -11.28 -15.92 -29.01
C ASP A 465 -12.49 -15.57 -29.88
N SER A 466 -12.51 -16.03 -31.13
CA SER A 466 -13.54 -15.66 -32.09
C SER A 466 -14.92 -16.27 -31.80
N PHE A 467 -14.97 -17.36 -31.06
CA PHE A 467 -16.22 -18.07 -30.74
C PHE A 467 -16.73 -17.73 -29.32
N ARG A 468 -15.80 -17.64 -28.34
CA ARG A 468 -16.15 -17.45 -26.93
C ARG A 468 -16.05 -16.01 -26.46
N GLY A 469 -15.56 -15.10 -27.31
CA GLY A 469 -15.16 -13.74 -26.92
C GLY A 469 -13.80 -13.76 -26.24
N GLN A 470 -13.67 -14.47 -25.12
CA GLN A 470 -12.40 -14.70 -24.44
C GLN A 470 -12.26 -16.16 -23.97
N ILE A 471 -11.00 -16.65 -23.90
CA ILE A 471 -10.64 -17.92 -23.28
C ILE A 471 -9.87 -17.67 -22.00
N VAL A 472 -10.26 -18.36 -20.92
CA VAL A 472 -9.55 -18.33 -19.65
C VAL A 472 -8.19 -18.97 -19.81
N THR A 473 -7.15 -18.24 -19.47
CA THR A 473 -5.74 -18.63 -19.64
C THR A 473 -5.01 -18.48 -18.29
N ALA A 474 -4.34 -19.55 -17.86
CA ALA A 474 -3.62 -19.59 -16.59
C ALA A 474 -2.10 -19.58 -16.82
N TYR A 475 -1.41 -18.71 -16.12
CA TYR A 475 0.05 -18.65 -16.02
C TYR A 475 0.46 -19.22 -14.67
N ILE A 476 1.32 -20.24 -14.69
CA ILE A 476 1.65 -21.08 -13.53
C ILE A 476 3.14 -21.02 -13.25
N VAL A 477 3.49 -20.70 -12.01
CA VAL A 477 4.82 -20.97 -11.45
C VAL A 477 4.73 -22.32 -10.72
N LYS A 478 5.52 -23.27 -11.17
CA LYS A 478 5.54 -24.62 -10.58
C LYS A 478 6.24 -24.63 -9.22
N ASP A 479 5.74 -25.47 -8.31
CA ASP A 479 6.49 -25.91 -7.14
C ASP A 479 7.13 -27.29 -7.38
N ASP A 480 6.48 -28.10 -8.21
CA ASP A 480 6.99 -29.41 -8.67
C ASP A 480 7.14 -29.39 -10.20
N GLU A 481 8.37 -29.56 -10.69
CA GLU A 481 8.70 -29.55 -12.12
C GLU A 481 7.96 -30.65 -12.93
N SER A 482 7.49 -31.71 -12.27
CA SER A 482 6.72 -32.77 -12.93
C SER A 482 5.30 -32.34 -13.33
N LEU A 483 4.80 -31.21 -12.80
CA LEU A 483 3.45 -30.73 -13.05
C LEU A 483 3.19 -30.48 -14.54
N THR A 484 2.10 -31.06 -15.06
CA THR A 484 1.66 -30.85 -16.46
C THR A 484 0.36 -30.06 -16.53
N ALA A 485 0.05 -29.55 -17.74
CA ALA A 485 -1.19 -28.82 -17.98
C ALA A 485 -2.41 -29.73 -17.87
N GLU A 486 -2.29 -31.00 -18.28
CA GLU A 486 -3.33 -32.02 -18.20
C GLU A 486 -3.64 -32.39 -16.75
N GLU A 487 -2.62 -32.48 -15.89
CA GLU A 487 -2.82 -32.69 -14.45
C GLU A 487 -3.59 -31.51 -13.81
N LEU A 488 -3.22 -30.28 -14.14
CA LEU A 488 -3.93 -29.10 -13.67
C LEU A 488 -5.36 -29.05 -14.18
N ASP A 489 -5.56 -29.37 -15.44
CA ASP A 489 -6.89 -29.41 -16.04
C ASP A 489 -7.78 -30.46 -15.36
N GLN A 490 -7.23 -31.63 -15.04
CA GLN A 490 -7.93 -32.67 -14.30
C GLN A 490 -8.22 -32.24 -12.86
N PHE A 491 -7.24 -31.63 -12.18
CA PHE A 491 -7.41 -31.06 -10.84
C PHE A 491 -8.56 -30.03 -10.79
N MET A 492 -8.62 -29.15 -11.80
CA MET A 492 -9.69 -28.15 -11.91
C MET A 492 -11.05 -28.78 -12.20
N LYS A 493 -11.11 -29.87 -12.99
CA LYS A 493 -12.35 -30.64 -13.27
C LYS A 493 -12.90 -31.31 -12.04
N ASP A 494 -12.03 -31.87 -11.20
CA ASP A 494 -12.38 -32.62 -10.01
C ASP A 494 -12.73 -31.71 -8.81
N SER A 495 -12.39 -30.44 -8.89
CA SER A 495 -12.65 -29.48 -7.82
C SER A 495 -14.14 -29.10 -7.72
N PRO A 496 -14.78 -29.31 -6.57
CA PRO A 496 -16.16 -28.85 -6.35
C PRO A 496 -16.27 -27.33 -6.12
N MET A 497 -15.12 -26.64 -5.99
CA MET A 497 -15.04 -25.23 -5.63
C MET A 497 -15.21 -24.30 -6.82
N ILE A 498 -15.17 -24.82 -8.05
CA ILE A 498 -15.28 -24.02 -9.26
C ILE A 498 -16.14 -24.68 -10.33
N ALA A 499 -16.98 -23.91 -10.98
CA ALA A 499 -17.78 -24.41 -12.10
C ALA A 499 -16.90 -24.69 -13.33
N ASN A 500 -17.17 -25.78 -14.03
CA ASN A 500 -16.33 -26.26 -15.14
C ASN A 500 -16.15 -25.24 -16.29
N PHE A 501 -17.10 -24.31 -16.50
CA PHE A 501 -16.98 -23.28 -17.53
C PHE A 501 -15.93 -22.21 -17.19
N LYS A 502 -15.58 -22.04 -15.91
CA LYS A 502 -14.56 -21.09 -15.46
C LYS A 502 -13.13 -21.64 -15.57
N ARG A 503 -12.99 -22.91 -15.81
CA ARG A 503 -11.71 -23.60 -15.90
C ARG A 503 -10.85 -23.04 -17.04
N PRO A 504 -9.53 -22.83 -16.85
CA PRO A 504 -8.62 -22.46 -17.93
C PRO A 504 -8.67 -23.49 -19.06
N ARG A 505 -8.56 -23.02 -20.28
CA ARG A 505 -8.38 -23.85 -21.48
C ARG A 505 -6.98 -23.71 -22.04
N TYR A 506 -6.27 -22.68 -21.62
CA TYR A 506 -4.88 -22.45 -21.97
C TYR A 506 -4.05 -22.35 -20.71
N TYR A 507 -2.88 -22.96 -20.74
CA TYR A 507 -1.89 -22.90 -19.67
C TYR A 507 -0.53 -22.44 -20.21
N ARG A 508 0.21 -21.74 -19.37
CA ARG A 508 1.59 -21.34 -19.62
C ARG A 508 2.40 -21.52 -18.34
N PHE A 509 3.46 -22.31 -18.38
CA PHE A 509 4.41 -22.41 -17.29
C PHE A 509 5.47 -21.33 -17.44
N VAL A 510 5.72 -20.60 -16.35
CA VAL A 510 6.65 -19.46 -16.30
C VAL A 510 7.50 -19.52 -15.04
N ASN A 511 8.70 -18.93 -15.11
CA ASN A 511 9.57 -18.83 -13.93
C ASN A 511 9.14 -17.70 -12.98
N GLN A 512 8.45 -16.68 -13.48
CA GLN A 512 8.05 -15.52 -12.71
C GLN A 512 6.79 -14.88 -13.30
N LEU A 513 5.92 -14.42 -12.42
CA LEU A 513 4.72 -13.62 -12.75
C LEU A 513 5.02 -12.12 -12.67
N PRO A 514 4.22 -11.27 -13.36
CA PRO A 514 4.39 -9.83 -13.27
C PRO A 514 3.84 -9.30 -11.93
N TYR A 515 4.74 -8.74 -11.11
CA TYR A 515 4.42 -8.08 -9.85
C TYR A 515 4.85 -6.61 -9.88
N ASN A 516 4.11 -5.78 -9.16
CA ASN A 516 4.51 -4.40 -8.90
C ASN A 516 5.52 -4.31 -7.73
N ALA A 517 5.93 -3.08 -7.41
CA ALA A 517 6.87 -2.79 -6.33
C ALA A 517 6.41 -3.27 -4.94
N THR A 518 5.11 -3.43 -4.73
CA THR A 518 4.52 -3.91 -3.46
C THR A 518 4.26 -5.40 -3.42
N GLY A 519 4.64 -6.15 -4.46
CA GLY A 519 4.33 -7.58 -4.55
C GLY A 519 2.88 -7.87 -4.97
N LYS A 520 2.15 -6.88 -5.53
CA LYS A 520 0.81 -7.08 -6.07
C LYS A 520 0.89 -7.52 -7.53
N LYS A 521 0.10 -8.52 -7.90
CA LYS A 521 -0.03 -9.03 -9.28
C LYS A 521 -0.53 -7.94 -10.24
N ILE A 522 0.11 -7.80 -11.42
CA ILE A 522 -0.22 -6.80 -12.43
C ILE A 522 -0.98 -7.46 -13.58
N HIS A 523 -2.31 -7.54 -13.47
CA HIS A 523 -3.17 -8.24 -14.45
C HIS A 523 -3.12 -7.63 -15.85
N TYR A 524 -3.09 -6.30 -15.99
CA TYR A 524 -3.02 -5.67 -17.30
C TYR A 524 -1.74 -6.06 -18.07
N LYS A 525 -0.61 -6.15 -17.36
CA LYS A 525 0.66 -6.57 -17.95
C LYS A 525 0.65 -8.05 -18.33
N LEU A 526 0.01 -8.90 -17.49
CA LEU A 526 -0.20 -10.30 -17.85
C LEU A 526 -1.07 -10.42 -19.12
N LYS A 527 -2.11 -9.60 -19.24
CA LYS A 527 -2.99 -9.60 -20.42
C LYS A 527 -2.21 -9.26 -21.71
N GLU A 528 -1.32 -8.28 -21.65
CA GLU A 528 -0.43 -7.95 -22.78
C GLU A 528 0.46 -9.14 -23.15
N ILE A 529 1.12 -9.75 -22.17
CA ILE A 529 1.97 -10.95 -22.37
C ILE A 529 1.15 -12.09 -22.96
N ALA A 530 -0.06 -12.34 -22.45
CA ALA A 530 -0.91 -13.44 -22.89
C ALA A 530 -1.40 -13.29 -24.34
N ILE A 531 -1.67 -12.07 -24.78
CA ILE A 531 -2.02 -11.76 -26.17
C ILE A 531 -0.83 -12.05 -27.10
N ASP A 532 0.37 -11.73 -26.67
CA ASP A 532 1.59 -12.00 -27.47
C ASP A 532 1.94 -13.49 -27.46
N ASP A 533 1.80 -14.18 -26.32
CA ASP A 533 2.00 -15.63 -26.23
C ASP A 533 0.98 -16.40 -27.09
N LEU A 534 -0.26 -15.93 -27.17
CA LEU A 534 -1.29 -16.49 -28.06
C LEU A 534 -0.86 -16.38 -29.52
N LYS A 535 -0.41 -15.19 -29.97
CA LYS A 535 0.08 -14.97 -31.35
C LYS A 535 1.28 -15.84 -31.70
N ASN A 536 2.15 -16.09 -30.72
CA ASN A 536 3.37 -16.86 -30.91
C ASN A 536 3.18 -18.37 -30.69
N GLY A 537 1.95 -18.84 -30.39
CA GLY A 537 1.65 -20.25 -30.19
C GLY A 537 2.31 -20.87 -28.96
N LEU A 538 2.55 -20.06 -27.91
CA LEU A 538 3.28 -20.49 -26.70
C LEU A 538 2.33 -21.03 -25.60
N LEU A 539 1.02 -20.95 -25.81
CA LEU A 539 0.02 -21.43 -24.87
C LEU A 539 -0.26 -22.91 -25.07
N ILE A 540 -0.29 -23.68 -23.98
CA ILE A 540 -0.63 -25.10 -23.97
C ILE A 540 -2.15 -25.23 -23.94
N VAL A 541 -2.74 -25.92 -24.89
CA VAL A 541 -4.18 -26.15 -25.02
C VAL A 541 -4.55 -27.46 -24.35
N VAL A 542 -5.64 -27.47 -23.52
CA VAL A 542 -6.19 -28.66 -22.84
C VAL A 542 -7.68 -28.84 -23.07
#